data_5a5043d4cbd6d931cbdf9c0198138aba
#
_entry.id   5a5043d4cbd6d931cbdf9c0198138aba
#
_cell.length_a   1.000
_cell.length_b   1.000
_cell.length_c   1.000
_cell.angle_alpha   90.00
_cell.angle_beta   90.00
_cell.angle_gamma   90.00
#
_symmetry.space_group_name_H-M   'P 1'
#
loop_
_entity.id
_entity.type
_entity.pdbx_description
1 polymer ?
#
loop_
_entity_poly.entity_id
_entity_poly.type
_entity_poly.pdbx_seq_one_letter_code
_entity_poly.pdbx_strand_id
1 'polypeptide(L)'
;MRNIALVTGASSGMGKEFVREISKKYKGLDEIWVVARRRERLRELKKEIIGTRVRILPLDLMKEESFERLKMVLAKEQPVVRILVNASGYGISGSFEHQTEEDAAGMIHLNCEALTRITYLVLPYLRRGSFIYQMASSAGFAPQPNFTVYAATKAYVKSFSIALRQELSYQGIKVIAVCPGPVKTEFFDRAYEQEEMKFYKK
;
A
#
# COMPACT_ATOMS: atom_id res chain seq x y z
N MET A 1 21.25 -5.15 -13.81
CA MET A 1 20.39 -4.63 -12.71
C MET A 1 19.17 -5.53 -12.61
N ARG A 2 18.73 -5.85 -11.38
CA ARG A 2 17.52 -6.68 -11.16
C ARG A 2 16.26 -5.86 -11.34
N ASN A 3 15.31 -6.37 -12.15
CA ASN A 3 13.96 -5.82 -12.26
C ASN A 3 13.11 -6.36 -11.13
N ILE A 4 12.52 -5.49 -10.32
CA ILE A 4 11.70 -5.91 -9.18
C ILE A 4 10.31 -5.28 -9.20
N ALA A 5 9.38 -5.95 -8.53
CA ALA A 5 8.19 -5.32 -7.99
C ALA A 5 8.37 -5.13 -6.47
N LEU A 6 7.94 -4.00 -5.93
CA LEU A 6 7.89 -3.75 -4.49
C LEU A 6 6.43 -3.54 -4.09
N VAL A 7 5.94 -4.36 -3.17
CA VAL A 7 4.53 -4.35 -2.72
C VAL A 7 4.46 -4.19 -1.21
N THR A 8 3.89 -3.08 -0.75
CA THR A 8 3.58 -2.88 0.68
C THR A 8 2.20 -3.44 1.01
N GLY A 9 1.94 -3.78 2.27
CA GLY A 9 0.67 -4.38 2.67
C GLY A 9 0.45 -5.79 2.12
N ALA A 10 1.52 -6.48 1.72
CA ALA A 10 1.46 -7.76 1.01
C ALA A 10 0.97 -8.95 1.85
N SER A 11 0.74 -8.79 3.15
CA SER A 11 0.36 -9.92 4.04
C SER A 11 -1.12 -10.30 3.98
N SER A 12 -1.97 -9.49 3.34
CA SER A 12 -3.41 -9.74 3.25
C SER A 12 -4.07 -8.88 2.16
N GLY A 13 -5.36 -9.13 1.91
CA GLY A 13 -6.21 -8.31 1.08
C GLY A 13 -5.63 -7.98 -0.30
N MET A 14 -5.85 -6.77 -0.76
CA MET A 14 -5.46 -6.35 -2.11
C MET A 14 -3.95 -6.41 -2.35
N GLY A 15 -3.12 -6.09 -1.34
CA GLY A 15 -1.66 -6.19 -1.49
C GLY A 15 -1.21 -7.61 -1.79
N LYS A 16 -1.79 -8.61 -1.11
CA LYS A 16 -1.54 -10.04 -1.39
C LYS A 16 -1.97 -10.42 -2.80
N GLU A 17 -3.15 -9.97 -3.25
CA GLU A 17 -3.64 -10.26 -4.61
C GLU A 17 -2.78 -9.57 -5.68
N PHE A 18 -2.30 -8.35 -5.45
CA PHE A 18 -1.32 -7.74 -6.35
C PHE A 18 -0.06 -8.60 -6.54
N VAL A 19 0.48 -9.17 -5.46
CA VAL A 19 1.66 -10.05 -5.56
C VAL A 19 1.34 -11.26 -6.43
N ARG A 20 0.19 -11.90 -6.24
CA ARG A 20 -0.27 -13.06 -7.03
C ARG A 20 -0.41 -12.73 -8.51
N GLU A 21 -1.08 -11.61 -8.82
CA GLU A 21 -1.32 -11.20 -10.20
C GLU A 21 -0.03 -10.73 -10.91
N ILE A 22 0.84 -10.01 -10.20
CA ILE A 22 2.14 -9.59 -10.73
C ILE A 22 2.98 -10.82 -11.08
N SER A 23 3.05 -11.83 -10.21
CA SER A 23 3.82 -13.05 -10.46
C SER A 23 3.35 -13.84 -11.69
N LYS A 24 2.04 -13.79 -11.97
CA LYS A 24 1.45 -14.47 -13.14
C LYS A 24 1.65 -13.69 -14.43
N LYS A 25 1.46 -12.37 -14.38
CA LYS A 25 1.33 -11.54 -15.59
C LYS A 25 2.63 -10.87 -16.05
N TYR A 26 3.55 -10.57 -15.12
CA TYR A 26 4.80 -9.87 -15.44
C TYR A 26 5.98 -10.83 -15.52
N LYS A 27 6.32 -11.28 -16.73
CA LYS A 27 7.39 -12.27 -16.96
C LYS A 27 8.81 -11.70 -16.90
N GLY A 28 8.99 -10.38 -16.88
CA GLY A 28 10.30 -9.73 -16.89
C GLY A 28 10.80 -9.29 -15.50
N LEU A 29 10.21 -9.82 -14.42
CA LEU A 29 10.65 -9.53 -13.05
C LEU A 29 11.56 -10.65 -12.51
N ASP A 30 12.68 -10.24 -11.95
CA ASP A 30 13.61 -11.15 -11.26
C ASP A 30 13.13 -11.47 -9.85
N GLU A 31 12.54 -10.47 -9.16
CA GLU A 31 12.07 -10.62 -7.78
C GLU A 31 10.81 -9.80 -7.52
N ILE A 32 10.00 -10.26 -6.56
CA ILE A 32 8.94 -9.48 -5.92
C ILE A 32 9.33 -9.25 -4.45
N TRP A 33 9.52 -7.99 -4.06
CA TRP A 33 9.79 -7.62 -2.69
C TRP A 33 8.49 -7.33 -1.95
N VAL A 34 8.22 -8.09 -0.91
CA VAL A 34 6.96 -8.03 -0.14
C VAL A 34 7.21 -7.43 1.23
N VAL A 35 6.53 -6.33 1.51
CA VAL A 35 6.67 -5.54 2.74
C VAL A 35 5.39 -5.64 3.57
N ALA A 36 5.49 -6.12 4.79
CA ALA A 36 4.43 -6.08 5.81
C ALA A 36 5.01 -6.46 7.19
N ARG A 37 4.25 -6.21 8.27
CA ARG A 37 4.65 -6.54 9.65
C ARG A 37 4.65 -8.04 9.92
N ARG A 38 3.63 -8.75 9.43
CA ARG A 38 3.35 -10.17 9.72
C ARG A 38 4.26 -11.10 8.90
N ARG A 39 5.44 -11.37 9.43
CA ARG A 39 6.50 -12.16 8.76
C ARG A 39 6.00 -13.54 8.31
N GLU A 40 5.23 -14.22 9.16
CA GLU A 40 4.76 -15.59 8.84
C GLU A 40 3.82 -15.60 7.62
N ARG A 41 2.90 -14.62 7.54
CA ARG A 41 2.04 -14.48 6.36
C ARG A 41 2.81 -14.16 5.08
N LEU A 42 3.91 -13.42 5.18
CA LEU A 42 4.79 -13.21 4.03
C LEU A 42 5.54 -14.50 3.64
N ARG A 43 5.87 -15.36 4.59
CA ARG A 43 6.46 -16.68 4.31
C ARG A 43 5.46 -17.61 3.63
N GLU A 44 4.21 -17.61 4.05
CA GLU A 44 3.13 -18.35 3.40
C GLU A 44 2.92 -17.85 1.97
N LEU A 45 2.78 -16.54 1.77
CA LEU A 45 2.67 -15.96 0.45
C LEU A 45 3.86 -16.35 -0.45
N LYS A 46 5.08 -16.34 0.08
CA LYS A 46 6.27 -16.76 -0.66
C LYS A 46 6.16 -18.20 -1.14
N LYS A 47 5.57 -19.12 -0.36
CA LYS A 47 5.36 -20.52 -0.78
C LYS A 47 4.30 -20.66 -1.88
N GLU A 48 3.32 -19.75 -1.91
CA GLU A 48 2.27 -19.74 -2.92
C GLU A 48 2.76 -19.27 -4.30
N ILE A 49 3.82 -18.44 -4.34
CA ILE A 49 4.31 -17.84 -5.58
C ILE A 49 5.30 -18.76 -6.27
N ILE A 50 4.95 -19.15 -7.50
CA ILE A 50 5.77 -20.02 -8.36
C ILE A 50 6.32 -19.20 -9.53
N GLY A 51 7.56 -19.47 -9.93
CA GLY A 51 8.16 -18.87 -11.13
C GLY A 51 8.77 -17.47 -10.95
N THR A 52 8.57 -16.82 -9.80
CA THR A 52 9.21 -15.54 -9.49
C THR A 52 9.76 -15.58 -8.06
N ARG A 53 10.98 -15.15 -7.87
CA ARG A 53 11.60 -15.11 -6.54
C ARG A 53 10.91 -14.06 -5.65
N VAL A 54 10.53 -14.45 -4.43
CA VAL A 54 9.93 -13.54 -3.46
C VAL A 54 10.93 -13.22 -2.35
N ARG A 55 11.22 -11.92 -2.16
CA ARG A 55 12.03 -11.40 -1.06
C ARG A 55 11.12 -10.83 0.02
N ILE A 56 11.25 -11.35 1.22
CA ILE A 56 10.47 -10.94 2.39
C ILE A 56 11.18 -9.80 3.10
N LEU A 57 10.50 -8.68 3.29
CA LEU A 57 10.93 -7.53 4.06
C LEU A 57 9.92 -7.30 5.21
N PRO A 58 10.14 -7.90 6.39
CA PRO A 58 9.23 -7.72 7.52
C PRO A 58 9.49 -6.36 8.15
N LEU A 59 8.75 -5.35 7.70
CA LEU A 59 8.87 -3.95 8.10
C LEU A 59 7.52 -3.44 8.60
N ASP A 60 7.54 -2.72 9.72
CA ASP A 60 6.40 -1.98 10.24
C ASP A 60 6.49 -0.53 9.77
N LEU A 61 5.65 -0.14 8.83
CA LEU A 61 5.64 1.21 8.28
C LEU A 61 5.06 2.27 9.24
N MET A 62 4.77 1.89 10.49
CA MET A 62 4.52 2.81 11.59
C MET A 62 5.81 3.22 12.33
N LYS A 63 6.97 2.68 11.93
CA LYS A 63 8.26 2.86 12.64
C LYS A 63 9.32 3.44 11.72
N GLU A 64 10.05 4.45 12.22
CA GLU A 64 11.12 5.14 11.49
C GLU A 64 12.21 4.17 11.00
N GLU A 65 12.60 3.20 11.83
CA GLU A 65 13.66 2.24 11.50
C GLU A 65 13.33 1.40 10.26
N SER A 66 12.04 1.25 9.94
CA SER A 66 11.60 0.50 8.76
C SER A 66 11.92 1.25 7.47
N PHE A 67 11.80 2.56 7.47
CA PHE A 67 12.16 3.39 6.31
C PHE A 67 13.67 3.41 6.10
N GLU A 68 14.44 3.59 7.17
CA GLU A 68 15.91 3.54 7.10
C GLU A 68 16.39 2.17 6.61
N ARG A 69 15.80 1.09 7.10
CA ARG A 69 16.11 -0.25 6.64
C ARG A 69 15.79 -0.47 5.17
N LEU A 70 14.63 0.01 4.71
CA LEU A 70 14.26 -0.08 3.29
C LEU A 70 15.23 0.74 2.41
N LYS A 71 15.58 1.96 2.85
CA LYS A 71 16.55 2.82 2.19
C LYS A 71 17.92 2.14 2.05
N MET A 72 18.43 1.54 3.13
CA MET A 72 19.69 0.78 3.10
C MET A 72 19.63 -0.40 2.13
N VAL A 73 18.51 -1.15 2.11
CA VAL A 73 18.33 -2.28 1.20
C VAL A 73 18.29 -1.80 -0.26
N LEU A 74 17.54 -0.74 -0.57
CA LEU A 74 17.48 -0.15 -1.91
C LEU A 74 18.86 0.36 -2.35
N ALA A 75 19.57 1.07 -1.48
CA ALA A 75 20.91 1.60 -1.77
C ALA A 75 21.95 0.49 -2.03
N LYS A 76 21.88 -0.60 -1.26
CA LYS A 76 22.77 -1.76 -1.43
C LYS A 76 22.50 -2.53 -2.72
N GLU A 77 21.23 -2.78 -3.00
CA GLU A 77 20.83 -3.70 -4.09
C GLU A 77 20.71 -2.99 -5.45
N GLN A 78 20.53 -1.67 -5.47
CA GLN A 78 20.37 -0.85 -6.68
C GLN A 78 19.44 -1.49 -7.73
N PRO A 79 18.20 -1.88 -7.34
CA PRO A 79 17.30 -2.54 -8.28
C PRO A 79 16.71 -1.56 -9.29
N VAL A 80 16.13 -2.08 -10.36
CA VAL A 80 15.17 -1.34 -11.18
C VAL A 80 13.77 -1.70 -10.67
N VAL A 81 13.07 -0.74 -10.07
CA VAL A 81 11.69 -0.96 -9.62
C VAL A 81 10.75 -0.75 -10.80
N ARG A 82 10.26 -1.86 -11.36
CA ARG A 82 9.29 -1.85 -12.46
C ARG A 82 7.87 -1.62 -11.99
N ILE A 83 7.57 -2.08 -10.79
CA ILE A 83 6.24 -1.94 -10.20
C ILE A 83 6.41 -1.60 -8.72
N LEU A 84 5.82 -0.48 -8.30
CA LEU A 84 5.58 -0.15 -6.90
C LEU A 84 4.08 -0.28 -6.62
N VAL A 85 3.71 -1.00 -5.57
CA VAL A 85 2.33 -1.06 -5.07
C VAL A 85 2.31 -0.62 -3.61
N ASN A 86 1.75 0.53 -3.34
CA ASN A 86 1.50 1.03 -2.00
C ASN A 86 0.09 0.60 -1.56
N ALA A 87 0.01 -0.59 -0.92
CA ALA A 87 -1.25 -1.17 -0.45
C ALA A 87 -1.34 -1.29 1.08
N SER A 88 -0.33 -0.79 1.82
CA SER A 88 -0.46 -0.67 3.27
C SER A 88 -1.46 0.42 3.63
N GLY A 89 -2.36 0.12 4.55
CA GLY A 89 -3.35 1.06 5.02
C GLY A 89 -4.43 0.38 5.85
N TYR A 90 -5.16 1.16 6.62
CA TYR A 90 -6.34 0.71 7.35
C TYR A 90 -7.34 1.86 7.51
N GLY A 91 -8.54 1.53 7.92
CA GLY A 91 -9.58 2.48 8.29
C GLY A 91 -10.23 2.04 9.59
N ILE A 92 -10.72 2.99 10.36
CA ILE A 92 -11.58 2.78 11.52
C ILE A 92 -12.89 3.51 11.26
N SER A 93 -14.00 2.79 11.36
CA SER A 93 -15.35 3.34 11.27
C SER A 93 -15.81 3.80 12.66
N GLY A 94 -16.67 4.81 12.67
CA GLY A 94 -17.22 5.40 13.87
C GLY A 94 -17.16 6.93 13.87
N SER A 95 -17.99 7.55 14.71
CA SER A 95 -18.01 8.99 14.93
C SER A 95 -16.62 9.47 15.38
N PHE A 96 -16.14 10.59 14.82
CA PHE A 96 -14.81 11.13 15.12
C PHE A 96 -14.59 11.39 16.62
N GLU A 97 -15.62 11.81 17.32
CA GLU A 97 -15.58 12.06 18.78
C GLU A 97 -15.34 10.80 19.63
N HIS A 98 -15.62 9.61 19.05
CA HIS A 98 -15.43 8.32 19.72
C HIS A 98 -14.18 7.56 19.22
N GLN A 99 -13.47 8.10 18.24
CA GLN A 99 -12.19 7.54 17.82
C GLN A 99 -11.09 7.96 18.80
N THR A 100 -10.13 7.07 19.02
CA THR A 100 -8.94 7.44 19.78
C THR A 100 -8.03 8.33 18.94
N GLU A 101 -7.26 9.21 19.60
CA GLU A 101 -6.23 10.02 18.92
C GLU A 101 -5.23 9.14 18.17
N GLU A 102 -4.84 8.02 18.78
CA GLU A 102 -3.90 7.06 18.20
C GLU A 102 -4.43 6.46 16.88
N ASP A 103 -5.72 6.06 16.83
CA ASP A 103 -6.32 5.53 15.62
C ASP A 103 -6.43 6.59 14.52
N ALA A 104 -6.86 7.80 14.87
CA ALA A 104 -6.99 8.89 13.93
C ALA A 104 -5.62 9.29 13.35
N ALA A 105 -4.62 9.54 14.20
CA ALA A 105 -3.26 9.86 13.77
C ALA A 105 -2.60 8.70 13.03
N GLY A 106 -2.81 7.47 13.50
CA GLY A 106 -2.27 6.27 12.87
C GLY A 106 -2.79 6.04 11.45
N MET A 107 -4.06 6.35 11.16
CA MET A 107 -4.58 6.32 9.79
C MET A 107 -3.85 7.31 8.89
N ILE A 108 -3.60 8.54 9.36
CA ILE A 108 -2.86 9.56 8.59
C ILE A 108 -1.43 9.07 8.36
N HIS A 109 -0.77 8.60 9.41
CA HIS A 109 0.61 8.13 9.34
C HIS A 109 0.75 6.96 8.32
N LEU A 110 -0.07 5.92 8.42
CA LEU A 110 0.09 4.77 7.54
C LEU A 110 -0.43 5.03 6.11
N ASN A 111 -1.61 5.66 5.99
CA ASN A 111 -2.25 5.81 4.69
C ASN A 111 -1.65 6.95 3.83
N CYS A 112 -1.13 8.01 4.47
CA CYS A 112 -0.60 9.19 3.79
C CYS A 112 0.92 9.28 3.90
N GLU A 113 1.46 9.43 5.11
CA GLU A 113 2.89 9.66 5.31
C GLU A 113 3.72 8.48 4.83
N ALA A 114 3.42 7.26 5.28
CA ALA A 114 4.17 6.06 4.90
C ALA A 114 4.12 5.83 3.38
N LEU A 115 2.97 6.00 2.75
CA LEU A 115 2.80 5.91 1.31
C LEU A 115 3.67 6.93 0.57
N THR A 116 3.68 8.19 1.05
CA THR A 116 4.48 9.27 0.47
C THR A 116 5.97 8.97 0.60
N ARG A 117 6.42 8.58 1.79
CA ARG A 117 7.82 8.23 2.08
C ARG A 117 8.31 7.05 1.25
N ILE A 118 7.52 5.98 1.15
CA ILE A 118 7.87 4.82 0.31
C ILE A 118 7.99 5.24 -1.16
N THR A 119 7.03 6.04 -1.64
CA THR A 119 7.07 6.56 -3.02
C THR A 119 8.34 7.36 -3.24
N TYR A 120 8.68 8.29 -2.34
CA TYR A 120 9.88 9.12 -2.41
C TYR A 120 11.18 8.27 -2.41
N LEU A 121 11.29 7.29 -1.51
CA LEU A 121 12.45 6.40 -1.42
C LEU A 121 12.66 5.57 -2.69
N VAL A 122 11.59 5.23 -3.39
CA VAL A 122 11.62 4.37 -4.58
C VAL A 122 11.85 5.16 -5.87
N LEU A 123 11.54 6.47 -5.90
CA LEU A 123 11.68 7.32 -7.11
C LEU A 123 13.04 7.15 -7.84
N PRO A 124 14.21 7.16 -7.17
CA PRO A 124 15.51 7.04 -7.85
C PRO A 124 15.71 5.70 -8.58
N TYR A 125 14.93 4.69 -8.22
CA TYR A 125 15.03 3.31 -8.74
C TYR A 125 14.01 3.02 -9.85
N LEU A 126 13.10 3.95 -10.14
CA LEU A 126 12.15 3.83 -11.25
C LEU A 126 12.84 4.13 -12.59
N ARG A 127 12.30 3.61 -13.67
CA ARG A 127 12.76 3.84 -15.04
C ARG A 127 11.55 3.98 -15.96
N ARG A 128 11.80 4.46 -17.17
CA ARG A 128 10.78 4.49 -18.24
C ARG A 128 10.06 3.15 -18.32
N GLY A 129 8.73 3.18 -18.34
CA GLY A 129 7.87 1.98 -18.33
C GLY A 129 7.58 1.41 -16.93
N SER A 130 8.08 2.04 -15.84
CA SER A 130 7.68 1.65 -14.48
C SER A 130 6.26 2.10 -14.15
N PHE A 131 5.63 1.37 -13.23
CA PHE A 131 4.29 1.63 -12.72
C PHE A 131 4.30 1.88 -11.21
N ILE A 132 3.51 2.84 -10.75
CA ILE A 132 3.21 3.08 -9.35
C ILE A 132 1.70 2.90 -9.15
N TYR A 133 1.29 1.93 -8.35
CA TYR A 133 -0.10 1.73 -7.93
C TYR A 133 -0.27 2.26 -6.50
N GLN A 134 -1.15 3.25 -6.34
CA GLN A 134 -1.47 3.86 -5.05
C GLN A 134 -2.88 3.44 -4.64
N MET A 135 -3.00 2.74 -3.50
CA MET A 135 -4.31 2.25 -3.04
C MET A 135 -5.11 3.38 -2.37
N ALA A 136 -5.87 4.08 -3.17
CA ALA A 136 -6.91 5.00 -2.73
C ALA A 136 -8.19 4.22 -2.31
N SER A 137 -9.35 4.79 -2.51
CA SER A 137 -10.67 4.18 -2.26
C SER A 137 -11.75 5.01 -2.94
N SER A 138 -12.91 4.42 -3.19
CA SER A 138 -14.13 5.18 -3.51
C SER A 138 -14.49 6.19 -2.40
N ALA A 139 -14.12 5.92 -1.16
CA ALA A 139 -14.24 6.85 -0.03
C ALA A 139 -13.49 8.19 -0.22
N GLY A 140 -12.49 8.23 -1.10
CA GLY A 140 -11.73 9.45 -1.42
C GLY A 140 -12.42 10.39 -2.41
N PHE A 141 -13.64 10.13 -2.86
CA PHE A 141 -14.37 11.00 -3.80
C PHE A 141 -15.32 11.98 -3.11
N ALA A 142 -15.78 11.66 -1.90
CA ALA A 142 -16.69 12.51 -1.14
C ALA A 142 -16.43 12.38 0.37
N PRO A 143 -16.73 13.41 1.18
CA PRO A 143 -16.72 13.31 2.64
C PRO A 143 -17.64 12.18 3.12
N GLN A 144 -17.19 11.42 4.10
CA GLN A 144 -17.99 10.33 4.67
C GLN A 144 -18.10 10.50 6.20
N PRO A 145 -19.26 10.89 6.74
CA PRO A 145 -19.54 10.82 8.17
C PRO A 145 -19.28 9.40 8.70
N ASN A 146 -18.83 9.28 9.93
CA ASN A 146 -18.40 8.02 10.56
C ASN A 146 -17.20 7.32 9.90
N PHE A 147 -16.61 7.93 8.89
CA PHE A 147 -15.39 7.44 8.25
C PHE A 147 -14.46 8.61 7.90
N THR A 148 -14.57 9.67 8.68
CA THR A 148 -14.04 11.02 8.42
C THR A 148 -12.54 11.00 8.09
N VAL A 149 -11.71 10.46 9.00
CA VAL A 149 -10.26 10.44 8.81
C VAL A 149 -9.86 9.52 7.67
N TYR A 150 -10.45 8.32 7.60
CA TYR A 150 -10.15 7.39 6.50
C TYR A 150 -10.47 8.00 5.14
N ALA A 151 -11.67 8.56 4.96
CA ALA A 151 -12.06 9.19 3.69
C ALA A 151 -11.12 10.34 3.31
N ALA A 152 -10.72 11.17 4.28
CA ALA A 152 -9.76 12.24 4.08
C ALA A 152 -8.38 11.69 3.65
N THR A 153 -7.89 10.60 4.27
CA THR A 153 -6.63 9.98 3.85
C THR A 153 -6.71 9.44 2.41
N LYS A 154 -7.86 8.90 2.01
CA LYS A 154 -8.04 8.36 0.65
C LYS A 154 -8.23 9.46 -0.39
N ALA A 155 -8.79 10.61 -0.02
CA ALA A 155 -8.79 11.83 -0.84
C ALA A 155 -7.36 12.34 -1.07
N TYR A 156 -6.53 12.38 -0.01
CA TYR A 156 -5.11 12.69 -0.12
C TYR A 156 -4.41 11.78 -1.14
N VAL A 157 -4.53 10.44 -0.99
CA VAL A 157 -3.88 9.48 -1.88
C VAL A 157 -4.31 9.67 -3.33
N LYS A 158 -5.61 9.91 -3.57
CA LYS A 158 -6.14 10.19 -4.91
C LYS A 158 -5.52 11.45 -5.51
N SER A 159 -5.55 12.56 -4.78
CA SER A 159 -5.00 13.85 -5.23
C SER A 159 -3.49 13.75 -5.49
N PHE A 160 -2.75 13.21 -4.55
CA PHE A 160 -1.31 12.95 -4.67
C PHE A 160 -0.97 12.12 -5.91
N SER A 161 -1.72 11.05 -6.17
CA SER A 161 -1.48 10.18 -7.32
C SER A 161 -1.72 10.88 -8.65
N ILE A 162 -2.75 11.73 -8.74
CA ILE A 162 -3.11 12.47 -9.97
C ILE A 162 -2.01 13.49 -10.28
N ALA A 163 -1.55 14.26 -9.29
CA ALA A 163 -0.49 15.24 -9.47
C ALA A 163 0.83 14.54 -9.85
N LEU A 164 1.24 13.53 -9.09
CA LEU A 164 2.47 12.78 -9.32
C LEU A 164 2.50 12.11 -10.71
N ARG A 165 1.35 11.68 -11.23
CA ARG A 165 1.25 11.13 -12.59
C ARG A 165 1.63 12.15 -13.64
N GLN A 166 1.24 13.41 -13.48
CA GLN A 166 1.62 14.47 -14.42
C GLN A 166 3.11 14.78 -14.32
N GLU A 167 3.63 14.91 -13.11
CA GLU A 167 5.05 15.20 -12.86
C GLU A 167 5.98 14.11 -13.43
N LEU A 168 5.60 12.84 -13.34
CA LEU A 168 6.42 11.72 -13.80
C LEU A 168 6.14 11.28 -15.26
N SER A 169 5.17 11.88 -15.93
CA SER A 169 4.74 11.48 -17.27
C SER A 169 5.87 11.64 -18.31
N TYR A 170 6.64 12.72 -18.23
CA TYR A 170 7.78 12.98 -19.15
C TYR A 170 8.91 11.95 -18.98
N GLN A 171 9.04 11.34 -17.80
CA GLN A 171 9.96 10.23 -17.54
C GLN A 171 9.43 8.89 -18.05
N GLY A 172 8.17 8.86 -18.53
CA GLY A 172 7.49 7.64 -18.97
C GLY A 172 7.14 6.68 -17.82
N ILE A 173 6.98 7.21 -16.60
CA ILE A 173 6.52 6.47 -15.42
C ILE A 173 5.00 6.66 -15.30
N LYS A 174 4.27 5.58 -15.06
CA LYS A 174 2.82 5.60 -14.92
C LYS A 174 2.41 5.52 -13.45
N VAL A 175 1.62 6.49 -12.99
CA VAL A 175 1.03 6.48 -11.64
C VAL A 175 -0.47 6.25 -11.75
N ILE A 176 -0.99 5.30 -10.97
CA ILE A 176 -2.37 4.84 -11.01
C ILE A 176 -2.94 4.88 -9.60
N ALA A 177 -3.96 5.74 -9.39
CA ALA A 177 -4.79 5.68 -8.20
C ALA A 177 -5.81 4.54 -8.37
N VAL A 178 -5.71 3.51 -7.54
CA VAL A 178 -6.67 2.41 -7.51
C VAL A 178 -7.74 2.76 -6.47
N CYS A 179 -8.97 2.95 -6.92
CA CYS A 179 -10.08 3.43 -6.09
C CYS A 179 -11.17 2.36 -5.96
N PRO A 180 -10.93 1.25 -5.25
CA PRO A 180 -11.94 0.20 -5.11
C PRO A 180 -13.13 0.69 -4.28
N GLY A 181 -14.29 0.12 -4.57
CA GLY A 181 -15.42 0.10 -3.65
C GLY A 181 -15.18 -0.87 -2.47
N PRO A 182 -16.21 -1.18 -1.68
CA PRO A 182 -16.11 -2.18 -0.63
C PRO A 182 -15.71 -3.55 -1.20
N VAL A 183 -14.53 -4.07 -0.76
CA VAL A 183 -14.04 -5.40 -1.14
C VAL A 183 -13.88 -6.23 0.12
N LYS A 184 -14.55 -7.39 0.18
CA LYS A 184 -14.48 -8.30 1.34
C LYS A 184 -13.05 -8.76 1.59
N THR A 185 -12.40 -8.16 2.58
CA THR A 185 -11.02 -8.44 3.02
C THR A 185 -10.94 -8.23 4.53
N GLU A 186 -9.83 -8.63 5.17
CA GLU A 186 -9.55 -8.34 6.59
C GLU A 186 -9.60 -6.82 6.95
N PHE A 187 -9.67 -5.95 5.94
CA PHE A 187 -9.83 -4.52 6.16
C PHE A 187 -11.11 -4.20 6.93
N PHE A 188 -12.22 -4.88 6.60
CA PHE A 188 -13.49 -4.65 7.26
C PHE A 188 -13.52 -5.19 8.67
N ASP A 189 -12.84 -6.30 8.95
CA ASP A 189 -12.74 -6.85 10.31
C ASP A 189 -12.14 -5.80 11.25
N ARG A 190 -11.05 -5.13 10.81
CA ARG A 190 -10.43 -4.06 11.58
C ARG A 190 -11.24 -2.76 11.58
N ALA A 191 -11.87 -2.41 10.47
CA ALA A 191 -12.60 -1.14 10.33
C ALA A 191 -13.79 -1.06 11.28
N TYR A 192 -14.41 -2.19 11.60
CA TYR A 192 -15.60 -2.29 12.43
C TYR A 192 -15.36 -2.96 13.80
N GLU A 193 -14.12 -3.20 14.21
CA GLU A 193 -13.78 -3.78 15.53
C GLU A 193 -14.35 -2.96 16.70
N GLN A 194 -14.51 -1.65 16.54
CA GLN A 194 -14.99 -0.74 17.58
C GLN A 194 -16.49 -0.40 17.47
N GLU A 195 -17.12 -0.72 16.35
CA GLU A 195 -18.56 -0.58 16.22
C GLU A 195 -19.25 -1.85 16.74
N GLU A 196 -20.05 -1.72 17.79
CA GLU A 196 -21.12 -2.68 18.03
C GLU A 196 -21.93 -2.77 16.73
N MET A 197 -21.88 -3.90 16.03
CA MET A 197 -22.58 -4.18 14.76
C MET A 197 -24.12 -4.08 14.86
N LYS A 198 -24.65 -3.18 15.67
CA LYS A 198 -26.10 -2.96 15.87
C LYS A 198 -26.74 -2.14 14.76
N PHE A 199 -25.97 -1.35 13.99
CA PHE A 199 -26.53 -0.43 13.00
C PHE A 199 -26.72 -1.00 11.60
N TYR A 200 -26.07 -2.09 11.24
CA TYR A 200 -26.15 -2.68 9.90
C TYR A 200 -26.97 -3.98 9.81
N LYS A 201 -27.71 -4.34 10.88
CA LYS A 201 -28.65 -5.47 10.89
C LYS A 201 -30.13 -5.04 10.85
N LYS A 202 -30.44 -3.90 10.26
CA LYS A 202 -31.82 -3.51 9.94
C LYS A 202 -31.99 -3.31 8.45
#